data_3cbb38b0083fec8feb41855c5b4b71ef
#
_entry.id   3cbb38b0083fec8feb41855c5b4b71ef
#
_cell.length_a   1.000
_cell.length_b   1.000
_cell.length_c   1.000
_cell.angle_alpha   90.00
_cell.angle_beta   90.00
_cell.angle_gamma   90.00
#
_symmetry.space_group_name_H-M   'P 1'
#
loop_
_entity.id
_entity.type
_entity.pdbx_description
1 polymer ?
#
loop_
_entity_poly.entity_id
_entity_poly.type
_entity_poly.pdbx_seq_one_letter_code
_entity_poly.pdbx_strand_id
1 'polypeptide(L)'
;GFSKLSKDEKIEWLTKTWFKKSNSAKKTLTQYWNSNNKLQKLHDEFSENTISNYYLPFAIAPNFLINEKIYSIPMTIEESSVVAAASKAAKFWMQHGGFKSEVIRVEKIGQVHFLFHGNKKIIYQYFDFVKPLLFKNTEELTKKMQSRGGGINDIQLIDRTSDLEGYYQLFATFNTVDAMGANFINSCL
;
A
#
# COMPACT_ATOMS: atom_id res chain seq x y z
N GLY A 1 1.01 21.95 16.13
CA GLY A 1 0.52 21.84 14.75
C GLY A 1 -0.78 21.07 14.68
N PHE A 2 -1.46 21.08 13.57
CA PHE A 2 -2.79 20.46 13.37
C PHE A 2 -2.85 18.96 13.78
N SER A 3 -1.81 18.20 13.47
CA SER A 3 -1.71 16.78 13.83
C SER A 3 -1.75 16.49 15.34
N LYS A 4 -1.42 17.49 16.17
CA LYS A 4 -1.42 17.37 17.65
C LYS A 4 -2.77 17.68 18.30
N LEU A 5 -3.72 18.21 17.52
CA LEU A 5 -5.08 18.48 17.97
C LEU A 5 -5.85 17.19 18.17
N SER A 6 -6.75 17.18 19.15
CA SER A 6 -7.76 16.12 19.27
C SER A 6 -8.70 16.12 18.07
N LYS A 7 -9.49 15.04 17.91
CA LYS A 7 -10.45 14.91 16.81
C LYS A 7 -11.48 16.04 16.82
N ASP A 8 -12.01 16.37 17.97
CA ASP A 8 -12.99 17.48 18.13
C ASP A 8 -12.37 18.85 17.82
N GLU A 9 -11.15 19.11 18.30
CA GLU A 9 -10.42 20.34 17.99
C GLU A 9 -10.11 20.49 16.50
N LYS A 10 -9.77 19.38 15.80
CA LYS A 10 -9.57 19.37 14.35
C LYS A 10 -10.86 19.74 13.60
N ILE A 11 -11.99 19.17 14.00
CA ILE A 11 -13.31 19.49 13.42
C ILE A 11 -13.65 20.95 13.68
N GLU A 12 -13.42 21.43 14.90
CA GLU A 12 -13.72 22.82 15.27
C GLU A 12 -12.87 23.81 14.49
N TRP A 13 -11.57 23.55 14.38
CA TRP A 13 -10.67 24.34 13.55
C TRP A 13 -11.12 24.35 12.08
N LEU A 14 -11.40 23.18 11.50
CA LEU A 14 -11.85 23.07 10.11
C LEU A 14 -13.13 23.84 9.86
N THR A 15 -14.15 23.63 10.72
CA THR A 15 -15.48 24.21 10.51
C THR A 15 -15.52 25.71 10.76
N LYS A 16 -14.75 26.24 11.70
CA LYS A 16 -14.61 27.68 11.94
C LYS A 16 -13.83 28.37 10.83
N THR A 17 -12.81 27.72 10.28
CA THR A 17 -11.93 28.33 9.28
C THR A 17 -12.58 28.41 7.91
N TRP A 18 -13.32 27.36 7.50
CA TRP A 18 -13.72 27.19 6.10
C TRP A 18 -15.22 27.22 5.86
N PHE A 19 -16.05 27.12 6.88
CA PHE A 19 -17.51 27.02 6.70
C PHE A 19 -18.27 28.22 7.28
N LYS A 20 -19.13 28.86 6.46
CA LYS A 20 -19.99 29.95 6.92
C LYS A 20 -20.97 29.51 8.03
N LYS A 21 -21.43 28.26 8.01
CA LYS A 21 -22.34 27.64 8.99
C LYS A 21 -21.60 26.54 9.76
N SER A 22 -20.64 26.93 10.60
CA SER A 22 -19.73 26.00 11.31
C SER A 22 -20.46 24.91 12.13
N ASN A 23 -21.53 25.28 12.84
CA ASN A 23 -22.32 24.31 13.64
C ASN A 23 -23.03 23.26 12.77
N SER A 24 -23.55 23.66 11.61
CA SER A 24 -24.16 22.72 10.66
C SER A 24 -23.13 21.75 10.09
N ALA A 25 -21.96 22.27 9.69
CA ALA A 25 -20.87 21.46 9.18
C ALA A 25 -20.35 20.48 10.25
N LYS A 26 -20.17 20.94 11.50
CA LYS A 26 -19.79 20.07 12.63
C LYS A 26 -20.81 18.94 12.81
N LYS A 27 -22.10 19.25 12.83
CA LYS A 27 -23.18 18.25 12.97
C LYS A 27 -23.13 17.25 11.82
N THR A 28 -22.93 17.68 10.58
CA THR A 28 -22.80 16.78 9.43
C THR A 28 -21.62 15.82 9.57
N LEU A 29 -20.44 16.32 9.96
CA LEU A 29 -19.27 15.48 10.13
C LEU A 29 -19.45 14.44 11.25
N THR A 30 -20.01 14.85 12.39
CA THR A 30 -20.19 13.97 13.56
C THR A 30 -21.29 12.92 13.38
N GLN A 31 -22.29 13.19 12.54
CA GLN A 31 -23.34 12.20 12.26
C GLN A 31 -22.85 10.93 11.55
N TYR A 32 -21.68 10.99 10.89
CA TYR A 32 -21.05 9.84 10.27
C TYR A 32 -20.11 9.06 11.19
N TRP A 33 -20.00 9.47 12.46
CA TRP A 33 -19.27 8.67 13.44
C TRP A 33 -20.01 7.38 13.73
N ASN A 34 -19.27 6.30 13.93
CA ASN A 34 -19.89 5.05 14.35
C ASN A 34 -20.34 5.12 15.81
N SER A 35 -21.53 4.63 16.10
CA SER A 35 -22.07 4.56 17.47
C SER A 35 -21.30 3.59 18.37
N ASN A 36 -20.60 2.62 17.79
CA ASN A 36 -19.70 1.74 18.51
C ASN A 36 -18.32 2.41 18.63
N ASN A 37 -17.97 2.85 19.83
CA ASN A 37 -16.72 3.56 20.10
C ASN A 37 -15.46 2.77 19.78
N LYS A 38 -15.47 1.43 19.92
CA LYS A 38 -14.32 0.59 19.59
C LYS A 38 -14.10 0.56 18.08
N LEU A 39 -15.17 0.44 17.31
CA LEU A 39 -15.11 0.47 15.85
C LEU A 39 -14.73 1.87 15.36
N GLN A 40 -15.27 2.94 15.96
CA GLN A 40 -14.87 4.31 15.61
C GLN A 40 -13.38 4.55 15.84
N LYS A 41 -12.85 4.08 16.98
CA LYS A 41 -11.42 4.19 17.26
C LYS A 41 -10.57 3.48 16.21
N LEU A 42 -10.98 2.28 15.78
CA LEU A 42 -10.31 1.55 14.70
C LEU A 42 -10.31 2.35 13.38
N HIS A 43 -11.45 2.97 13.02
CA HIS A 43 -11.55 3.81 11.83
C HIS A 43 -10.66 5.06 11.93
N ASP A 44 -10.54 5.65 13.12
CA ASP A 44 -9.69 6.82 13.34
C ASP A 44 -8.18 6.52 13.18
N GLU A 45 -7.80 5.24 13.36
CA GLU A 45 -6.43 4.76 13.25
C GLU A 45 -6.03 4.33 11.82
N PHE A 46 -6.96 4.29 10.85
CA PHE A 46 -6.63 3.91 9.47
C PHE A 46 -5.82 4.97 8.72
N SER A 47 -5.95 6.24 9.13
CA SER A 47 -5.28 7.35 8.47
C SER A 47 -5.00 8.46 9.48
N GLU A 48 -3.98 9.29 9.19
CA GLU A 48 -3.66 10.45 9.99
C GLU A 48 -4.75 11.52 9.86
N ASN A 49 -4.97 12.27 10.96
CA ASN A 49 -5.89 13.40 11.02
C ASN A 49 -7.35 13.08 10.69
N THR A 50 -7.77 11.84 10.89
CA THR A 50 -9.16 11.43 10.69
C THR A 50 -10.11 12.27 11.52
N ILE A 51 -11.15 12.82 10.90
CA ILE A 51 -12.17 13.67 11.55
C ILE A 51 -13.58 13.09 11.46
N SER A 52 -13.84 12.25 10.45
CA SER A 52 -15.14 11.64 10.20
C SER A 52 -14.98 10.36 9.39
N ASN A 53 -16.04 9.60 9.22
CA ASN A 53 -16.08 8.48 8.29
C ASN A 53 -16.69 8.90 6.97
N TYR A 54 -16.33 8.20 5.90
CA TYR A 54 -16.98 8.27 4.60
C TYR A 54 -17.45 6.87 4.22
N TYR A 55 -18.76 6.68 4.10
CA TYR A 55 -19.35 5.39 3.81
C TYR A 55 -19.51 5.19 2.30
N LEU A 56 -18.95 4.08 1.82
CA LEU A 56 -19.17 3.60 0.45
C LEU A 56 -20.03 2.34 0.47
N PRO A 57 -20.90 2.14 -0.54
CA PRO A 57 -21.62 0.88 -0.70
C PRO A 57 -20.66 -0.30 -0.84
N PHE A 58 -20.95 -1.38 -0.13
CA PHE A 58 -20.27 -2.66 -0.29
C PHE A 58 -21.13 -3.53 -1.20
N ALA A 59 -20.67 -3.76 -2.41
CA ALA A 59 -21.40 -4.47 -3.46
C ALA A 59 -20.68 -5.77 -3.85
N ILE A 60 -21.36 -6.63 -4.60
CA ILE A 60 -20.83 -7.91 -5.09
C ILE A 60 -20.93 -7.98 -6.61
N ALA A 61 -19.83 -8.29 -7.27
CA ALA A 61 -19.77 -8.62 -8.68
C ALA A 61 -19.62 -10.16 -8.86
N PRO A 62 -20.66 -10.88 -9.28
CA PRO A 62 -20.62 -12.33 -9.45
C PRO A 62 -20.08 -12.75 -10.82
N ASN A 63 -20.00 -14.07 -11.04
CA ASN A 63 -19.72 -14.76 -12.32
C ASN A 63 -18.24 -14.67 -12.78
N PHE A 64 -17.30 -14.40 -11.91
CA PHE A 64 -15.89 -14.49 -12.26
C PHE A 64 -15.41 -15.94 -12.27
N LEU A 65 -15.41 -16.55 -13.44
CA LEU A 65 -14.79 -17.87 -13.65
C LEU A 65 -13.28 -17.65 -13.81
N ILE A 66 -12.50 -18.04 -12.80
CA ILE A 66 -11.03 -17.91 -12.81
C ILE A 66 -10.42 -19.28 -12.53
N ASN A 67 -9.57 -19.77 -13.42
CA ASN A 67 -8.95 -21.08 -13.32
C ASN A 67 -9.98 -22.18 -12.97
N GLU A 68 -11.08 -22.21 -13.72
CA GLU A 68 -12.18 -23.20 -13.61
C GLU A 68 -13.02 -23.09 -12.32
N LYS A 69 -12.75 -22.09 -11.46
CA LYS A 69 -13.51 -21.84 -10.24
C LYS A 69 -14.27 -20.51 -10.32
N ILE A 70 -15.55 -20.54 -9.90
CA ILE A 70 -16.41 -19.34 -9.89
C ILE A 70 -16.20 -18.57 -8.60
N TYR A 71 -16.01 -17.26 -8.74
CA TYR A 71 -15.87 -16.31 -7.64
C TYR A 71 -16.92 -15.20 -7.72
N SER A 72 -17.28 -14.68 -6.55
CA SER A 72 -18.02 -13.43 -6.38
C SER A 72 -17.07 -12.43 -5.74
N ILE A 73 -16.84 -11.31 -6.42
CA ILE A 73 -15.84 -10.31 -6.01
C ILE A 73 -16.54 -9.19 -5.24
N PRO A 74 -16.15 -8.95 -3.96
CA PRO A 74 -16.61 -7.78 -3.23
C PRO A 74 -15.96 -6.52 -3.80
N MET A 75 -16.76 -5.46 -3.91
CA MET A 75 -16.32 -4.18 -4.46
C MET A 75 -16.86 -3.01 -3.63
N THR A 76 -16.02 -2.03 -3.38
CA THR A 76 -16.40 -0.71 -2.87
C THR A 76 -15.94 0.33 -3.88
N ILE A 77 -16.87 1.12 -4.40
CA ILE A 77 -16.58 2.09 -5.45
C ILE A 77 -17.54 3.27 -5.33
N GLU A 78 -17.06 4.46 -5.58
CA GLU A 78 -17.80 5.71 -5.53
C GLU A 78 -18.68 5.96 -6.77
N GLU A 79 -18.44 5.22 -7.86
CA GLU A 79 -19.12 5.41 -9.14
C GLU A 79 -20.20 4.36 -9.39
N SER A 80 -21.36 4.77 -9.85
CA SER A 80 -22.42 3.87 -10.32
C SER A 80 -22.00 3.13 -11.58
N SER A 81 -22.62 2.00 -11.89
CA SER A 81 -22.41 1.16 -13.08
C SER A 81 -21.10 0.34 -13.12
N VAL A 82 -20.05 0.67 -12.36
CA VAL A 82 -18.78 -0.10 -12.37
C VAL A 82 -19.01 -1.55 -11.96
N VAL A 83 -19.76 -1.79 -10.87
CA VAL A 83 -20.10 -3.15 -10.42
C VAL A 83 -20.94 -3.90 -11.44
N ALA A 84 -21.90 -3.21 -12.07
CA ALA A 84 -22.74 -3.77 -13.13
C ALA A 84 -21.91 -4.12 -14.38
N ALA A 85 -21.00 -3.24 -14.78
CA ALA A 85 -20.08 -3.46 -15.91
C ALA A 85 -19.15 -4.66 -15.64
N ALA A 86 -18.55 -4.74 -14.45
CA ALA A 86 -17.71 -5.87 -14.03
C ALA A 86 -18.49 -7.19 -14.05
N SER A 87 -19.71 -7.20 -13.50
CA SER A 87 -20.58 -8.39 -13.49
C SER A 87 -20.98 -8.85 -14.89
N LYS A 88 -21.29 -7.88 -15.78
CA LYS A 88 -21.63 -8.15 -17.19
C LYS A 88 -20.43 -8.74 -17.94
N ALA A 89 -19.26 -8.14 -17.79
CA ALA A 89 -18.02 -8.63 -18.41
C ALA A 89 -17.67 -10.03 -17.88
N ALA A 90 -17.75 -10.24 -16.56
CA ALA A 90 -17.49 -11.55 -15.96
C ALA A 90 -18.43 -12.64 -16.51
N LYS A 91 -19.74 -12.33 -16.63
CA LYS A 91 -20.73 -13.27 -17.22
C LYS A 91 -20.41 -13.59 -18.68
N PHE A 92 -20.01 -12.60 -19.47
CA PHE A 92 -19.61 -12.81 -20.86
C PHE A 92 -18.41 -13.76 -20.95
N TRP A 93 -17.33 -13.45 -20.22
CA TRP A 93 -16.13 -14.28 -20.25
C TRP A 93 -16.34 -15.67 -19.64
N MET A 94 -17.19 -15.81 -18.64
CA MET A 94 -17.55 -17.11 -18.08
C MET A 94 -18.08 -18.06 -19.15
N GLN A 95 -18.90 -17.57 -20.11
CA GLN A 95 -19.42 -18.35 -21.23
C GLN A 95 -18.35 -18.66 -22.30
N HIS A 96 -17.20 -17.99 -22.26
CA HIS A 96 -16.08 -18.17 -23.22
C HIS A 96 -14.83 -18.79 -22.56
N GLY A 97 -15.00 -19.54 -21.47
CA GLY A 97 -13.92 -20.27 -20.81
C GLY A 97 -13.31 -19.53 -19.60
N GLY A 98 -13.80 -18.32 -19.26
CA GLY A 98 -13.37 -17.57 -18.09
C GLY A 98 -12.00 -16.92 -18.24
N PHE A 99 -11.40 -16.61 -17.09
CA PHE A 99 -10.07 -16.03 -16.97
C PHE A 99 -9.06 -17.10 -16.55
N LYS A 100 -7.86 -17.01 -17.09
CA LYS A 100 -6.72 -17.80 -16.64
C LYS A 100 -5.69 -16.88 -15.99
N SER A 101 -5.20 -17.26 -14.83
CA SER A 101 -4.21 -16.50 -14.09
C SER A 101 -3.16 -17.42 -13.49
N GLU A 102 -1.92 -16.93 -13.47
CA GLU A 102 -0.78 -17.60 -12.87
C GLU A 102 -0.01 -16.57 -12.02
N VAL A 103 0.38 -16.98 -10.82
CA VAL A 103 1.22 -16.15 -9.95
C VAL A 103 2.68 -16.40 -10.31
N ILE A 104 3.30 -15.48 -11.00
CA ILE A 104 4.70 -15.58 -11.43
C ILE A 104 5.65 -15.31 -10.25
N ARG A 105 5.36 -14.29 -9.43
CA ARG A 105 6.18 -13.90 -8.25
C ARG A 105 5.32 -13.28 -7.17
N VAL A 106 5.74 -13.49 -5.92
CA VAL A 106 5.19 -12.81 -4.73
C VAL A 106 6.31 -11.97 -4.12
N GLU A 107 6.72 -10.93 -4.84
CA GLU A 107 7.83 -10.05 -4.44
C GLU A 107 7.41 -8.60 -4.53
N LYS A 108 7.89 -7.80 -3.58
CA LYS A 108 7.82 -6.35 -3.59
C LYS A 108 9.21 -5.78 -3.72
N ILE A 109 9.29 -4.58 -4.26
CA ILE A 109 10.56 -3.94 -4.63
C ILE A 109 10.79 -2.73 -3.74
N GLY A 110 12.03 -2.59 -3.28
CA GLY A 110 12.56 -1.37 -2.71
C GLY A 110 13.82 -0.95 -3.47
N GLN A 111 14.03 0.36 -3.62
CA GLN A 111 15.14 0.88 -4.40
C GLN A 111 15.81 2.06 -3.69
N VAL A 112 17.14 2.07 -3.67
CA VAL A 112 17.94 3.24 -3.31
C VAL A 112 18.71 3.69 -4.54
N HIS A 113 18.52 4.94 -4.92
CA HIS A 113 19.14 5.53 -6.11
C HIS A 113 20.31 6.40 -5.71
N PHE A 114 21.45 6.28 -6.39
CA PHE A 114 22.62 7.08 -6.10
C PHE A 114 23.53 7.30 -7.31
N LEU A 115 24.39 8.28 -7.24
CA LEU A 115 25.40 8.56 -8.24
C LEU A 115 26.79 8.16 -7.72
N PHE A 116 27.58 7.51 -8.59
CA PHE A 116 28.97 7.17 -8.34
C PHE A 116 29.78 7.41 -9.62
N HIS A 117 30.73 8.34 -9.54
CA HIS A 117 31.57 8.73 -10.68
C HIS A 117 32.96 8.08 -10.67
N GLY A 118 33.14 7.01 -9.89
CA GLY A 118 34.38 6.25 -9.83
C GLY A 118 34.46 5.09 -10.81
N ASN A 119 35.49 4.29 -10.67
CA ASN A 119 35.67 3.10 -11.50
C ASN A 119 34.61 2.04 -11.19
N LYS A 120 33.94 1.57 -12.24
CA LYS A 120 32.88 0.55 -12.19
C LYS A 120 33.32 -0.71 -11.42
N LYS A 121 34.55 -1.18 -11.61
CA LYS A 121 35.06 -2.36 -10.89
C LYS A 121 35.09 -2.15 -9.37
N ILE A 122 35.39 -0.95 -8.93
CA ILE A 122 35.48 -0.62 -7.50
C ILE A 122 34.11 -0.69 -6.84
N ILE A 123 33.07 -0.16 -7.49
CA ILE A 123 31.73 -0.17 -6.90
C ILE A 123 31.15 -1.57 -6.80
N TYR A 124 31.42 -2.45 -7.77
CA TYR A 124 31.00 -3.85 -7.68
C TYR A 124 31.75 -4.60 -6.57
N GLN A 125 33.08 -4.44 -6.46
CA GLN A 125 33.84 -5.03 -5.37
C GLN A 125 33.38 -4.52 -3.98
N TYR A 126 33.07 -3.23 -3.89
CA TYR A 126 32.53 -2.65 -2.67
C TYR A 126 31.14 -3.19 -2.35
N PHE A 127 30.29 -3.35 -3.35
CA PHE A 127 28.96 -3.92 -3.19
C PHE A 127 29.04 -5.38 -2.68
N ASP A 128 29.91 -6.20 -3.24
CA ASP A 128 30.12 -7.58 -2.79
C ASP A 128 30.55 -7.65 -1.31
N PHE A 129 31.38 -6.70 -0.88
CA PHE A 129 31.79 -6.57 0.53
C PHE A 129 30.63 -6.09 1.42
N VAL A 130 29.84 -5.11 0.96
CA VAL A 130 28.78 -4.48 1.76
C VAL A 130 27.51 -5.31 1.82
N LYS A 131 27.19 -6.08 0.78
CA LYS A 131 25.95 -6.86 0.69
C LYS A 131 25.65 -7.70 1.96
N PRO A 132 26.56 -8.51 2.49
CA PRO A 132 26.31 -9.24 3.74
C PRO A 132 26.11 -8.33 4.95
N LEU A 133 26.75 -7.16 4.98
CA LEU A 133 26.56 -6.18 6.05
C LEU A 133 25.18 -5.52 6.00
N LEU A 134 24.62 -5.29 4.80
CA LEU A 134 23.26 -4.77 4.64
C LEU A 134 22.24 -5.75 5.25
N PHE A 135 22.35 -7.04 4.97
CA PHE A 135 21.51 -8.06 5.59
C PHE A 135 21.65 -8.08 7.12
N LYS A 136 22.88 -8.05 7.63
CA LYS A 136 23.16 -8.03 9.06
C LYS A 136 22.57 -6.80 9.75
N ASN A 137 22.76 -5.62 9.17
CA ASN A 137 22.29 -4.36 9.76
C ASN A 137 20.75 -4.22 9.76
N THR A 138 20.06 -4.91 8.85
CA THR A 138 18.60 -4.94 8.79
C THR A 138 17.97 -6.09 9.57
N GLU A 139 18.74 -6.96 10.22
CA GLU A 139 18.26 -8.16 10.91
C GLU A 139 17.20 -7.86 11.96
N GLU A 140 17.43 -6.89 12.83
CA GLU A 140 16.44 -6.50 13.87
C GLU A 140 15.16 -5.92 13.25
N LEU A 141 15.24 -5.18 12.16
CA LEU A 141 14.10 -4.62 11.45
C LEU A 141 13.27 -5.73 10.77
N THR A 142 13.93 -6.74 10.25
CA THR A 142 13.30 -7.83 9.50
C THR A 142 12.75 -8.95 10.39
N LYS A 143 13.18 -9.08 11.63
CA LYS A 143 12.86 -10.16 12.57
C LYS A 143 11.36 -10.50 12.67
N LYS A 144 10.50 -9.48 12.82
CA LYS A 144 9.04 -9.68 12.87
C LYS A 144 8.46 -10.16 11.54
N MET A 145 9.02 -9.76 10.42
CA MET A 145 8.59 -10.20 9.10
C MET A 145 9.07 -11.62 8.82
N GLN A 146 10.31 -11.94 9.19
CA GLN A 146 10.90 -13.27 9.08
C GLN A 146 10.14 -14.31 9.91
N SER A 147 9.70 -13.96 11.13
CA SER A 147 8.91 -14.87 11.96
C SER A 147 7.55 -15.25 11.35
N ARG A 148 7.09 -14.49 10.33
CA ARG A 148 5.88 -14.77 9.54
C ARG A 148 6.16 -15.38 8.17
N GLY A 149 7.43 -15.71 7.88
CA GLY A 149 7.86 -16.29 6.61
C GLY A 149 8.18 -15.28 5.49
N GLY A 150 8.29 -13.99 5.83
CA GLY A 150 8.71 -12.94 4.91
C GLY A 150 10.13 -12.45 5.16
N GLY A 151 10.47 -11.27 4.66
CA GLY A 151 11.79 -10.64 4.84
C GLY A 151 12.38 -10.10 3.55
N ILE A 152 13.68 -9.80 3.57
CA ILE A 152 14.46 -9.43 2.38
C ILE A 152 14.83 -10.71 1.65
N ASN A 153 14.46 -10.82 0.36
CA ASN A 153 14.81 -11.96 -0.48
C ASN A 153 16.22 -11.82 -1.08
N ASP A 154 16.50 -10.65 -1.69
CA ASP A 154 17.79 -10.35 -2.31
C ASP A 154 18.04 -8.85 -2.38
N ILE A 155 19.31 -8.48 -2.51
CA ILE A 155 19.77 -7.12 -2.78
C ILE A 155 20.75 -7.19 -3.95
N GLN A 156 20.54 -6.38 -4.97
CA GLN A 156 21.35 -6.31 -6.19
C GLN A 156 21.82 -4.89 -6.45
N LEU A 157 23.01 -4.76 -7.03
CA LEU A 157 23.50 -3.51 -7.59
C LEU A 157 23.14 -3.48 -9.08
N ILE A 158 22.28 -2.55 -9.48
CA ILE A 158 21.88 -2.35 -10.87
C ILE A 158 22.63 -1.15 -11.45
N ASP A 159 23.32 -1.41 -12.54
CA ASP A 159 23.98 -0.37 -13.33
C ASP A 159 22.96 0.31 -14.26
N ARG A 160 22.81 1.60 -14.09
CA ARG A 160 21.97 2.49 -14.91
C ARG A 160 22.76 3.59 -15.59
N THR A 161 24.07 3.38 -15.76
CA THR A 161 24.95 4.37 -16.41
C THR A 161 24.61 4.65 -17.86
N SER A 162 23.84 3.77 -18.51
CA SER A 162 23.24 4.01 -19.83
C SER A 162 22.12 5.07 -19.81
N ASP A 163 21.44 5.22 -18.67
CA ASP A 163 20.32 6.14 -18.55
C ASP A 163 20.80 7.53 -18.07
N LEU A 164 21.78 7.53 -17.16
CA LEU A 164 22.42 8.72 -16.62
C LEU A 164 23.85 8.39 -16.19
N GLU A 165 24.82 9.24 -16.51
CA GLU A 165 26.21 9.05 -16.13
C GLU A 165 26.38 8.86 -14.62
N GLY A 166 27.07 7.80 -14.23
CA GLY A 166 27.33 7.45 -12.84
C GLY A 166 26.11 6.94 -12.05
N TYR A 167 24.97 6.67 -12.68
CA TYR A 167 23.75 6.27 -12.01
C TYR A 167 23.73 4.77 -11.70
N TYR A 168 23.46 4.45 -10.43
CA TYR A 168 23.30 3.10 -9.89
C TYR A 168 22.08 2.99 -8.98
N GLN A 169 21.59 1.78 -8.82
CA GLN A 169 20.51 1.45 -7.90
C GLN A 169 20.91 0.27 -7.01
N LEU A 170 20.65 0.36 -5.71
CA LEU A 170 20.45 -0.82 -4.90
C LEU A 170 19.00 -1.28 -5.08
N PHE A 171 18.84 -2.45 -5.64
CA PHE A 171 17.54 -3.05 -5.93
C PHE A 171 17.31 -4.20 -4.95
N ALA A 172 16.39 -4.02 -4.02
CA ALA A 172 16.07 -5.03 -3.02
C ALA A 172 14.69 -5.64 -3.30
N THR A 173 14.58 -6.95 -3.17
CA THR A 173 13.32 -7.68 -3.25
C THR A 173 12.91 -8.19 -1.89
N PHE A 174 11.61 -8.12 -1.61
CA PHE A 174 11.03 -8.42 -0.31
C PHE A 174 9.83 -9.36 -0.43
N ASN A 175 9.70 -10.27 0.50
CA ASN A 175 8.45 -10.97 0.78
C ASN A 175 7.79 -10.34 2.02
N THR A 176 6.61 -9.76 1.86
CA THR A 176 5.86 -9.13 2.95
C THR A 176 4.66 -9.95 3.41
N VAL A 177 4.57 -11.21 2.97
CA VAL A 177 3.45 -12.11 3.22
C VAL A 177 2.13 -11.41 2.84
N ASP A 178 1.14 -11.34 3.74
CA ASP A 178 -0.16 -10.69 3.49
C ASP A 178 -0.15 -9.17 3.72
N ALA A 179 0.98 -8.61 4.19
CA ALA A 179 1.07 -7.17 4.44
C ALA A 179 1.34 -6.37 3.16
N MET A 180 0.83 -5.14 3.08
CA MET A 180 1.23 -4.18 2.05
C MET A 180 2.74 -3.91 2.10
N GLY A 181 3.33 -3.80 3.30
CA GLY A 181 4.75 -3.82 3.53
C GLY A 181 5.51 -2.52 3.28
N ALA A 182 4.86 -1.41 2.89
CA ALA A 182 5.53 -0.17 2.53
C ALA A 182 6.43 0.38 3.66
N ASN A 183 5.90 0.48 4.88
CA ASN A 183 6.68 0.96 6.03
C ASN A 183 7.85 0.03 6.37
N PHE A 184 7.64 -1.28 6.26
CA PHE A 184 8.69 -2.27 6.48
C PHE A 184 9.82 -2.10 5.46
N ILE A 185 9.48 -2.02 4.17
CA ILE A 185 10.45 -1.84 3.08
C ILE A 185 11.21 -0.52 3.26
N ASN A 186 10.51 0.59 3.48
CA ASN A 186 11.15 1.89 3.70
C ASN A 186 12.08 1.94 4.92
N SER A 187 11.79 1.14 5.95
CA SER A 187 12.67 1.05 7.13
C SER A 187 13.95 0.24 6.85
N CYS A 188 13.94 -0.65 5.86
CA CYS A 188 15.10 -1.44 5.46
C CYS A 188 16.01 -0.69 4.46
N LEU A 189 15.49 0.31 3.73
CA LEU A 189 16.22 1.13 2.76
C LEU A 189 16.91 2.33 3.40
#